data_9bc37ad63faa72c87f66efcbec786404
#
_entry.id   9bc37ad63faa72c87f66efcbec786404
#
_cell.length_a   1.000
_cell.length_b   1.000
_cell.length_c   1.000
_cell.angle_alpha   90.00
_cell.angle_beta   90.00
_cell.angle_gamma   90.00
#
_symmetry.space_group_name_H-M   'P 1'
#
loop_
_entity.id
_entity.type
_entity.pdbx_description
1 polymer ?
#
loop_
_entity_poly.entity_id
_entity_poly.type
_entity_poly.pdbx_seq_one_letter_code
_entity_poly.pdbx_strand_id
1 'polypeptide(L)'
;MRFLATLLLSAALSGAAAAEPVHGIAMHGEPALPADYQHFSYVNPDVKKGGAITYGVVGSFDALNPFVLKGMRSSARGLWDEVLGNLVFEPLMQRSRDEPFTLYGLLAESAEWDDDRSYVQFNMNPDAKWSDGEPVTADDVIFTFNLLKDKGRPPYNRRLALVETMEKVGDNSVKFTFNADANRETPLIFALMPVLPQHAIDPETFDTDTMTTPVGSGPYAITKVEPGQRIVYERRDDYWGKDAPSMVGFANYDTVTIDYYLQDSTLFEAFKKGAVDVYLDDDPSHWARAYDFPAASEGKVVKDVFHPKTPTGMQGFVFNTRRPKFEDARVRKALSDVFDFEWVNKTLFNNAYQRTQSYWQNSALGAYGNPASEAERELLGDAIDVIDPAILAGDYAMPITDGSGADRKVLAAAVKLLGEAGYRIANGKMTGPDGKPLAFEIMTTNEGQEKLALAYQHTLNLIGVALSIRTVDDAQYQKRLNTFDYDMIVLLAPGFWYQSSLSPGAEQIWRWDSRSRDVEGTFNFAGVASADVDRMINDMLEARSTDHFTDSVRAFDRLLVNGHYMLPLYHREGQWVARWATIEHPDETPIYGYQLPTWWDQTAQ
;
A
#
# COMPACT_ATOMS: atom_id res chain seq x y z
N MET A 1 -6.63 81.45 1.80
CA MET A 1 -6.41 80.35 0.88
C MET A 1 -6.25 79.05 1.71
N ARG A 2 -7.26 78.21 1.75
CA ARG A 2 -7.28 76.93 2.46
C ARG A 2 -7.22 75.85 1.39
N PHE A 3 -6.15 75.04 1.36
CA PHE A 3 -6.03 73.84 0.54
C PHE A 3 -6.66 72.67 1.28
N LEU A 4 -7.75 72.14 0.72
CA LEU A 4 -8.29 70.84 1.09
C LEU A 4 -7.46 69.75 0.33
N ALA A 5 -6.78 68.87 1.08
CA ALA A 5 -6.22 67.67 0.53
C ALA A 5 -7.23 66.52 0.65
N THR A 6 -7.73 66.06 -0.48
CA THR A 6 -8.63 64.88 -0.57
C THR A 6 -7.77 63.61 -0.61
N LEU A 7 -7.81 62.83 0.46
CA LEU A 7 -7.20 61.48 0.50
C LEU A 7 -8.15 60.50 -0.21
N LEU A 8 -7.76 60.01 -1.36
CA LEU A 8 -8.41 58.85 -2.02
C LEU A 8 -7.89 57.56 -1.35
N LEU A 9 -8.77 56.93 -0.59
CA LEU A 9 -8.56 55.59 -0.02
C LEU A 9 -8.90 54.58 -1.11
N SER A 10 -7.85 54.00 -1.76
CA SER A 10 -8.00 52.86 -2.67
C SER A 10 -8.17 51.60 -1.83
N ALA A 11 -9.42 51.14 -1.70
CA ALA A 11 -9.69 49.81 -1.19
C ALA A 11 -9.27 48.79 -2.25
N ALA A 12 -8.14 48.14 -2.05
CA ALA A 12 -7.79 46.93 -2.80
C ALA A 12 -8.74 45.81 -2.35
N LEU A 13 -9.74 45.50 -3.15
CA LEU A 13 -10.44 44.22 -3.06
C LEU A 13 -9.40 43.16 -3.51
N SER A 14 -8.79 42.48 -2.58
CA SER A 14 -8.20 41.19 -2.82
C SER A 14 -9.34 40.20 -3.06
N GLY A 15 -9.79 40.10 -4.31
CA GLY A 15 -10.57 38.96 -4.76
C GLY A 15 -9.71 37.73 -4.53
N ALA A 16 -10.16 36.80 -3.71
CA ALA A 16 -9.61 35.45 -3.73
C ALA A 16 -9.73 34.97 -5.17
N ALA A 17 -8.61 34.75 -5.86
CA ALA A 17 -8.64 34.11 -7.17
C ALA A 17 -9.28 32.73 -6.92
N ALA A 18 -10.42 32.50 -7.58
CA ALA A 18 -10.95 31.12 -7.61
C ALA A 18 -9.89 30.24 -8.25
N ALA A 19 -9.61 29.10 -7.65
CA ALA A 19 -8.68 28.14 -8.24
C ALA A 19 -9.24 27.73 -9.61
N GLU A 20 -8.40 27.66 -10.63
CA GLU A 20 -8.84 27.20 -11.95
C GLU A 20 -8.99 25.67 -11.91
N PRO A 21 -10.07 25.12 -12.54
CA PRO A 21 -10.25 23.69 -12.64
C PRO A 21 -9.09 23.03 -13.39
N VAL A 22 -8.57 21.93 -12.84
CA VAL A 22 -7.47 21.17 -13.43
C VAL A 22 -7.87 19.71 -13.70
N HIS A 23 -7.28 19.13 -14.74
CA HIS A 23 -7.59 17.79 -15.23
C HIS A 23 -7.06 16.65 -14.34
N GLY A 24 -6.23 16.96 -13.35
CA GLY A 24 -5.63 15.99 -12.44
C GLY A 24 -5.22 16.62 -11.12
N ILE A 25 -5.08 15.79 -10.10
CA ILE A 25 -4.62 16.16 -8.76
C ILE A 25 -3.51 15.24 -8.31
N ALA A 26 -2.34 15.81 -7.97
CA ALA A 26 -1.22 15.09 -7.36
C ALA A 26 -1.16 15.34 -5.86
N MET A 27 -0.70 14.37 -5.08
CA MET A 27 -0.50 14.55 -3.63
C MET A 27 0.56 15.61 -3.36
N HIS A 28 1.66 15.58 -4.08
CA HIS A 28 2.77 16.52 -4.02
C HIS A 28 3.13 16.99 -5.42
N GLY A 29 3.39 18.28 -5.58
CA GLY A 29 3.68 18.90 -6.89
C GLY A 29 2.46 18.92 -7.81
N GLU A 30 2.72 18.87 -9.12
CA GLU A 30 1.73 18.91 -10.19
C GLU A 30 1.62 17.52 -10.87
N PRO A 31 0.46 17.19 -11.47
CA PRO A 31 0.34 16.00 -12.32
C PRO A 31 1.36 16.01 -13.46
N ALA A 32 1.98 14.86 -13.75
CA ALA A 32 3.02 14.77 -14.77
C ALA A 32 2.49 14.83 -16.19
N LEU A 33 1.26 14.35 -16.44
CA LEU A 33 0.65 14.37 -17.76
C LEU A 33 -0.03 15.73 -18.01
N PRO A 34 0.13 16.30 -19.22
CA PRO A 34 -0.53 17.56 -19.61
C PRO A 34 -2.04 17.38 -19.78
N ALA A 35 -2.80 18.48 -19.81
CA ALA A 35 -4.26 18.44 -19.91
C ALA A 35 -4.78 17.76 -21.20
N ASP A 36 -3.98 17.71 -22.24
CA ASP A 36 -4.31 17.12 -23.54
C ASP A 36 -3.71 15.72 -23.73
N TYR A 37 -3.29 15.04 -22.65
CA TYR A 37 -2.80 13.67 -22.72
C TYR A 37 -3.85 12.75 -23.35
N GLN A 38 -3.41 11.72 -24.07
CA GLN A 38 -4.30 10.84 -24.81
C GLN A 38 -4.55 9.50 -24.12
N HIS A 39 -3.58 9.02 -23.34
CA HIS A 39 -3.63 7.78 -22.56
C HIS A 39 -2.49 7.74 -21.56
N PHE A 40 -2.54 6.83 -20.63
CA PHE A 40 -1.41 6.55 -19.73
C PHE A 40 -0.24 5.90 -20.49
N SER A 41 1.00 6.08 -20.00
CA SER A 41 2.23 5.55 -20.60
C SER A 41 2.27 4.02 -20.66
N TYR A 42 1.68 3.37 -19.66
CA TYR A 42 1.73 1.92 -19.43
C TYR A 42 0.57 1.14 -20.06
N VAL A 43 -0.15 1.69 -21.02
CA VAL A 43 -1.18 1.00 -21.78
C VAL A 43 -0.76 0.85 -23.24
N ASN A 44 -1.35 -0.11 -23.92
CA ASN A 44 -1.29 -0.17 -25.37
C ASN A 44 -2.60 0.42 -25.95
N PRO A 45 -2.59 1.62 -26.54
CA PRO A 45 -3.80 2.26 -27.05
C PRO A 45 -4.36 1.58 -28.31
N ASP A 46 -3.52 0.85 -29.03
CA ASP A 46 -3.86 0.22 -30.32
C ASP A 46 -4.33 -1.23 -30.16
N VAL A 47 -4.56 -1.70 -28.94
CA VAL A 47 -5.05 -3.06 -28.70
C VAL A 47 -6.39 -3.28 -29.37
N LYS A 48 -6.48 -4.33 -30.16
CA LYS A 48 -7.75 -4.82 -30.67
C LYS A 48 -8.52 -5.47 -29.52
N LYS A 49 -9.63 -4.82 -29.13
CA LYS A 49 -10.49 -5.32 -28.06
C LYS A 49 -11.25 -6.57 -28.51
N GLY A 50 -11.32 -7.57 -27.64
CA GLY A 50 -12.02 -8.83 -27.93
C GLY A 50 -11.54 -9.99 -27.07
N GLY A 51 -12.11 -11.17 -27.30
CA GLY A 51 -11.75 -12.38 -26.59
C GLY A 51 -12.25 -12.44 -25.15
N ALA A 52 -11.68 -13.35 -24.37
CA ALA A 52 -12.12 -13.61 -23.00
C ALA A 52 -10.94 -13.87 -22.08
N ILE A 53 -11.14 -13.59 -20.79
CA ILE A 53 -10.20 -13.95 -19.75
C ILE A 53 -10.92 -14.58 -18.56
N THR A 54 -10.30 -15.60 -17.96
CA THR A 54 -10.76 -16.21 -16.72
C THR A 54 -9.71 -16.01 -15.63
N TYR A 55 -10.08 -15.26 -14.59
CA TYR A 55 -9.30 -15.13 -13.37
C TYR A 55 -9.74 -16.14 -12.33
N GLY A 56 -8.79 -16.67 -11.58
CA GLY A 56 -9.05 -17.52 -10.42
C GLY A 56 -8.80 -16.78 -9.11
N VAL A 57 -9.68 -16.96 -8.14
CA VAL A 57 -9.59 -16.35 -6.82
C VAL A 57 -9.78 -17.40 -5.74
N VAL A 58 -8.92 -17.41 -4.72
CA VAL A 58 -9.13 -18.26 -3.53
C VAL A 58 -10.15 -17.62 -2.62
N GLY A 59 -11.18 -18.37 -2.23
CA GLY A 59 -12.27 -17.93 -1.38
C GLY A 59 -13.65 -18.20 -1.96
N SER A 60 -14.60 -17.35 -1.63
CA SER A 60 -15.99 -17.43 -2.04
C SER A 60 -16.62 -16.04 -1.93
N PHE A 61 -17.82 -15.84 -2.44
CA PHE A 61 -18.59 -14.61 -2.25
C PHE A 61 -20.07 -14.91 -1.97
N ASP A 62 -20.69 -14.03 -1.21
CA ASP A 62 -22.11 -14.07 -0.88
C ASP A 62 -22.80 -12.69 -1.01
N ALA A 63 -22.09 -11.73 -1.64
CA ALA A 63 -22.60 -10.40 -1.91
C ALA A 63 -22.07 -9.84 -3.23
N LEU A 64 -22.91 -9.06 -3.93
CA LEU A 64 -22.54 -8.21 -5.07
C LEU A 64 -22.37 -6.73 -4.64
N ASN A 65 -22.57 -6.42 -3.37
CA ASN A 65 -22.38 -5.08 -2.82
C ASN A 65 -21.06 -5.01 -2.05
N PRO A 66 -20.00 -4.36 -2.61
CA PRO A 66 -18.69 -4.27 -1.97
C PRO A 66 -18.58 -3.18 -0.90
N PHE A 67 -19.62 -2.37 -0.70
CA PHE A 67 -19.55 -1.14 0.09
C PHE A 67 -20.09 -1.30 1.52
N VAL A 68 -20.80 -2.37 1.80
CA VAL A 68 -21.38 -2.64 3.13
C VAL A 68 -20.68 -3.79 3.84
N LEU A 69 -20.80 -3.82 5.18
CA LEU A 69 -20.24 -4.87 6.01
C LEU A 69 -21.39 -5.51 6.80
N LYS A 70 -21.88 -6.66 6.35
CA LYS A 70 -22.82 -7.48 7.14
C LYS A 70 -22.23 -8.87 7.38
N GLY A 71 -21.76 -9.09 8.61
CA GLY A 71 -21.18 -10.38 9.01
C GLY A 71 -19.81 -10.66 8.39
N MET A 72 -19.49 -11.93 8.14
CA MET A 72 -18.24 -12.37 7.49
C MET A 72 -18.38 -12.44 5.96
N ARG A 73 -19.19 -11.60 5.36
CA ARG A 73 -19.47 -11.66 3.92
C ARG A 73 -18.29 -11.15 3.11
N SER A 74 -17.97 -11.91 2.07
CA SER A 74 -17.07 -11.49 1.02
C SER A 74 -17.86 -11.04 -0.21
N SER A 75 -17.59 -9.85 -0.71
CA SER A 75 -18.15 -9.38 -1.97
C SER A 75 -17.45 -10.04 -3.15
N ALA A 76 -18.20 -10.21 -4.25
CA ALA A 76 -17.63 -10.67 -5.49
C ALA A 76 -16.52 -9.71 -5.97
N ARG A 77 -15.46 -10.29 -6.52
CA ARG A 77 -14.33 -9.54 -7.10
C ARG A 77 -14.74 -8.90 -8.44
N GLY A 78 -14.03 -7.88 -8.83
CA GLY A 78 -14.23 -7.19 -10.11
C GLY A 78 -15.20 -6.01 -10.07
N LEU A 79 -16.22 -5.98 -9.20
CA LEU A 79 -17.16 -4.85 -9.16
C LEU A 79 -16.46 -3.55 -8.75
N TRP A 80 -15.69 -3.63 -7.68
CA TRP A 80 -14.85 -2.56 -7.13
C TRP A 80 -13.56 -3.20 -6.64
N ASP A 81 -12.55 -3.25 -7.51
CA ASP A 81 -11.37 -4.11 -7.33
C ASP A 81 -10.12 -3.47 -7.95
N GLU A 82 -9.14 -3.14 -7.14
CA GLU A 82 -7.91 -2.51 -7.61
C GLU A 82 -7.00 -3.44 -8.45
N VAL A 83 -7.09 -4.75 -8.26
CA VAL A 83 -6.23 -5.74 -8.93
C VAL A 83 -6.83 -6.18 -10.26
N LEU A 84 -8.12 -6.56 -10.25
CA LEU A 84 -8.83 -7.04 -11.43
C LEU A 84 -9.48 -5.91 -12.24
N GLY A 85 -9.48 -4.70 -11.69
CA GLY A 85 -10.11 -3.51 -12.25
C GLY A 85 -11.48 -3.22 -11.65
N ASN A 86 -11.88 -1.96 -11.72
CA ASN A 86 -13.20 -1.50 -11.35
C ASN A 86 -14.14 -1.71 -12.54
N LEU A 87 -14.66 -2.94 -12.70
CA LEU A 87 -15.40 -3.32 -13.90
C LEU A 87 -16.81 -2.70 -13.97
N VAL A 88 -17.44 -2.44 -12.80
CA VAL A 88 -18.84 -2.00 -12.72
C VAL A 88 -18.98 -0.60 -12.16
N PHE A 89 -18.25 -0.26 -11.10
CA PHE A 89 -18.31 1.05 -10.47
C PHE A 89 -17.04 1.84 -10.75
N GLU A 90 -17.17 3.14 -10.92
CA GLU A 90 -16.03 4.02 -11.18
C GLU A 90 -15.90 5.08 -10.08
N PRO A 91 -14.67 5.56 -9.82
CA PRO A 91 -14.40 6.71 -8.97
C PRO A 91 -14.63 8.03 -9.71
N LEU A 92 -14.61 9.13 -8.97
CA LEU A 92 -14.62 10.47 -9.58
C LEU A 92 -13.41 10.69 -10.49
N MET A 93 -12.22 10.24 -10.05
CA MET A 93 -10.98 10.37 -10.83
C MET A 93 -10.21 9.04 -10.82
N GLN A 94 -9.53 8.73 -11.92
CA GLN A 94 -8.75 7.51 -12.13
C GLN A 94 -7.31 7.71 -11.63
N ARG A 95 -6.79 6.72 -10.88
CA ARG A 95 -5.42 6.73 -10.39
C ARG A 95 -4.42 6.35 -11.48
N SER A 96 -3.41 7.20 -11.69
CA SER A 96 -2.22 6.82 -12.45
C SER A 96 -1.43 5.73 -11.70
N ARG A 97 -0.90 4.76 -12.45
CA ARG A 97 -0.02 3.72 -11.90
C ARG A 97 1.46 3.99 -12.18
N ASP A 98 1.73 5.13 -12.81
CA ASP A 98 3.09 5.57 -13.14
C ASP A 98 3.53 6.82 -12.35
N GLU A 99 2.68 7.25 -11.41
CA GLU A 99 2.96 8.35 -10.50
C GLU A 99 2.64 7.93 -9.05
N PRO A 100 3.35 8.44 -8.04
CA PRO A 100 3.20 7.99 -6.65
C PRO A 100 1.78 8.07 -6.12
N PHE A 101 1.14 9.22 -6.24
CA PHE A 101 -0.28 9.39 -5.90
C PHE A 101 -0.85 10.58 -6.69
N THR A 102 -1.19 10.31 -7.94
CA THR A 102 -1.78 11.28 -8.86
C THR A 102 -3.04 10.69 -9.48
N LEU A 103 -4.06 11.51 -9.62
CA LEU A 103 -5.36 11.14 -10.17
C LEU A 103 -5.68 12.03 -11.35
N TYR A 104 -6.34 11.47 -12.36
CA TYR A 104 -6.77 12.13 -13.59
C TYR A 104 -8.27 11.99 -13.78
N GLY A 105 -8.87 12.92 -14.50
CA GLY A 105 -10.32 12.97 -14.68
C GLY A 105 -10.93 11.69 -15.23
N LEU A 106 -12.13 11.34 -14.71
CA LEU A 106 -12.97 10.23 -15.17
C LEU A 106 -14.45 10.65 -15.04
N LEU A 107 -15.20 10.21 -14.00
CA LEU A 107 -16.57 10.68 -13.74
C LEU A 107 -16.62 12.20 -13.45
N ALA A 108 -15.58 12.74 -12.83
CA ALA A 108 -15.31 14.16 -12.81
C ALA A 108 -14.22 14.46 -13.86
N GLU A 109 -14.48 15.38 -14.77
CA GLU A 109 -13.50 15.79 -15.80
C GLU A 109 -12.38 16.68 -15.23
N SER A 110 -12.68 17.40 -14.15
CA SER A 110 -11.72 18.29 -13.49
C SER A 110 -12.05 18.49 -12.02
N ALA A 111 -11.06 18.99 -11.27
CA ALA A 111 -11.22 19.35 -9.87
C ALA A 111 -10.56 20.72 -9.60
N GLU A 112 -11.03 21.40 -8.56
CA GLU A 112 -10.41 22.63 -8.06
C GLU A 112 -10.37 22.63 -6.52
N TRP A 113 -9.36 23.27 -5.94
CA TRP A 113 -9.14 23.35 -4.50
C TRP A 113 -8.33 24.59 -4.15
N ASP A 114 -8.30 24.98 -2.88
CA ASP A 114 -7.40 26.02 -2.36
C ASP A 114 -6.02 25.45 -1.98
N ASP A 115 -5.06 26.34 -1.73
CA ASP A 115 -3.68 25.98 -1.39
C ASP A 115 -3.57 25.04 -0.17
N ASP A 116 -4.46 25.21 0.80
CA ASP A 116 -4.49 24.41 2.03
C ASP A 116 -5.35 23.15 1.89
N ARG A 117 -6.01 22.97 0.74
CA ARG A 117 -6.95 21.86 0.48
C ARG A 117 -8.06 21.77 1.52
N SER A 118 -8.54 22.92 1.98
CA SER A 118 -9.66 23.01 2.90
C SER A 118 -10.99 22.65 2.25
N TYR A 119 -11.05 22.70 0.92
CA TYR A 119 -12.14 22.19 0.10
C TYR A 119 -11.62 21.50 -1.16
N VAL A 120 -12.49 20.73 -1.80
CA VAL A 120 -12.36 20.30 -3.19
C VAL A 120 -13.72 20.41 -3.89
N GLN A 121 -13.72 20.89 -5.13
CA GLN A 121 -14.88 20.85 -6.00
C GLN A 121 -14.56 19.96 -7.19
N PHE A 122 -15.43 18.99 -7.47
CA PHE A 122 -15.37 18.14 -8.65
C PHE A 122 -16.40 18.61 -9.67
N ASN A 123 -15.96 18.82 -10.91
CA ASN A 123 -16.83 19.14 -12.03
C ASN A 123 -17.11 17.85 -12.80
N MET A 124 -18.36 17.40 -12.79
CA MET A 124 -18.74 16.12 -13.37
C MET A 124 -18.62 16.14 -14.89
N ASN A 125 -18.17 15.03 -15.45
CA ASN A 125 -18.09 14.85 -16.89
C ASN A 125 -19.51 14.78 -17.49
N PRO A 126 -19.87 15.66 -18.42
CA PRO A 126 -21.23 15.72 -18.98
C PRO A 126 -21.60 14.49 -19.83
N ASP A 127 -20.60 13.73 -20.29
CA ASP A 127 -20.80 12.51 -21.10
C ASP A 127 -20.97 11.26 -20.23
N ALA A 128 -20.69 11.34 -18.91
CA ALA A 128 -20.76 10.22 -18.00
C ALA A 128 -22.18 9.65 -17.86
N LYS A 129 -22.34 8.33 -18.02
CA LYS A 129 -23.63 7.62 -18.01
C LYS A 129 -23.57 6.30 -17.26
N TRP A 130 -24.67 6.01 -16.63
CA TRP A 130 -24.95 4.68 -16.07
C TRP A 130 -25.23 3.65 -17.16
N SER A 131 -25.21 2.37 -16.79
CA SER A 131 -25.46 1.24 -17.72
C SER A 131 -26.89 1.15 -18.25
N ASP A 132 -27.81 1.89 -17.67
CA ASP A 132 -29.20 2.01 -18.14
C ASP A 132 -29.42 3.29 -18.99
N GLY A 133 -28.37 4.08 -19.21
CA GLY A 133 -28.38 5.26 -20.07
C GLY A 133 -28.65 6.58 -19.36
N GLU A 134 -29.02 6.56 -18.08
CA GLU A 134 -29.21 7.77 -17.29
C GLU A 134 -27.86 8.48 -17.05
N PRO A 135 -27.81 9.82 -16.98
CA PRO A 135 -26.58 10.56 -16.75
C PRO A 135 -26.06 10.39 -15.32
N VAL A 136 -24.73 10.39 -15.16
CA VAL A 136 -24.09 10.49 -13.84
C VAL A 136 -24.02 11.96 -13.45
N THR A 137 -24.50 12.30 -12.25
CA THR A 137 -24.68 13.69 -11.83
C THR A 137 -24.04 13.98 -10.45
N ALA A 138 -23.91 15.26 -10.13
CA ALA A 138 -23.50 15.70 -8.80
C ALA A 138 -24.46 15.22 -7.70
N ASP A 139 -25.74 15.02 -8.03
CA ASP A 139 -26.73 14.49 -7.08
C ASP A 139 -26.45 13.02 -6.72
N ASP A 140 -25.95 12.22 -7.69
CA ASP A 140 -25.49 10.83 -7.42
C ASP A 140 -24.30 10.80 -6.47
N VAL A 141 -23.37 11.74 -6.60
CA VAL A 141 -22.21 11.86 -5.69
C VAL A 141 -22.68 12.19 -4.28
N ILE A 142 -23.54 13.20 -4.13
CA ILE A 142 -24.10 13.61 -2.84
C ILE A 142 -24.89 12.46 -2.19
N PHE A 143 -25.73 11.79 -2.98
CA PHE A 143 -26.47 10.60 -2.54
C PHE A 143 -25.52 9.51 -2.04
N THR A 144 -24.53 9.16 -2.86
CA THR A 144 -23.55 8.10 -2.52
C THR A 144 -22.85 8.37 -1.21
N PHE A 145 -22.36 9.58 -1.03
CA PHE A 145 -21.56 9.90 0.14
C PHE A 145 -22.40 9.93 1.42
N ASN A 146 -23.63 10.41 1.34
CA ASN A 146 -24.59 10.30 2.46
C ASN A 146 -24.90 8.84 2.78
N LEU A 147 -25.19 8.03 1.76
CA LEU A 147 -25.49 6.60 1.92
C LEU A 147 -24.31 5.84 2.56
N LEU A 148 -23.07 6.08 2.07
CA LEU A 148 -21.88 5.43 2.60
C LEU A 148 -21.48 5.95 3.98
N LYS A 149 -21.82 7.18 4.32
CA LYS A 149 -21.64 7.72 5.68
C LYS A 149 -22.51 6.98 6.69
N ASP A 150 -23.76 6.66 6.31
CA ASP A 150 -24.73 6.07 7.20
C ASP A 150 -24.66 4.53 7.23
N LYS A 151 -24.48 3.90 6.06
CA LYS A 151 -24.57 2.43 5.88
C LYS A 151 -23.29 1.78 5.36
N GLY A 152 -22.29 2.56 4.96
CA GLY A 152 -21.02 2.05 4.44
C GLY A 152 -20.15 1.37 5.49
N ARG A 153 -19.26 0.50 5.03
CA ARG A 153 -18.25 -0.13 5.91
C ARG A 153 -17.30 0.91 6.52
N PRO A 154 -16.65 0.63 7.66
CA PRO A 154 -15.90 1.60 8.47
C PRO A 154 -14.94 2.54 7.73
N PRO A 155 -14.18 2.14 6.67
CA PRO A 155 -13.33 3.07 5.97
C PRO A 155 -14.08 4.25 5.35
N TYR A 156 -15.29 4.04 4.80
CA TYR A 156 -16.11 5.12 4.22
C TYR A 156 -16.64 6.06 5.29
N ASN A 157 -17.27 5.51 6.30
CA ASN A 157 -17.84 6.26 7.42
C ASN A 157 -16.79 7.18 8.08
N ARG A 158 -15.56 6.68 8.34
CA ARG A 158 -14.46 7.46 8.91
C ARG A 158 -13.99 8.59 7.99
N ARG A 159 -13.87 8.33 6.69
CA ARG A 159 -13.47 9.33 5.69
C ARG A 159 -14.51 10.44 5.59
N LEU A 160 -15.78 10.05 5.51
CA LEU A 160 -16.89 11.00 5.40
C LEU A 160 -17.15 11.83 6.67
N ALA A 161 -16.62 11.41 7.81
CA ALA A 161 -16.59 12.23 9.03
C ALA A 161 -15.68 13.46 8.91
N LEU A 162 -14.78 13.51 7.91
CA LEU A 162 -13.92 14.67 7.63
C LEU A 162 -14.65 15.79 6.88
N VAL A 163 -15.87 15.54 6.37
CA VAL A 163 -16.67 16.52 5.63
C VAL A 163 -17.45 17.40 6.59
N GLU A 164 -17.29 18.71 6.48
CA GLU A 164 -18.11 19.70 7.16
C GLU A 164 -19.38 20.00 6.35
N THR A 165 -19.21 20.33 5.04
CA THR A 165 -20.34 20.56 4.12
C THR A 165 -20.12 19.85 2.79
N MET A 166 -21.23 19.44 2.16
CA MET A 166 -21.27 18.87 0.82
C MET A 166 -22.43 19.50 0.08
N GLU A 167 -22.15 20.19 -1.00
CA GLU A 167 -23.14 20.98 -1.73
C GLU A 167 -22.98 20.88 -3.24
N LYS A 168 -24.10 20.92 -3.95
CA LYS A 168 -24.11 21.05 -5.40
C LYS A 168 -23.80 22.49 -5.79
N VAL A 169 -22.89 22.68 -6.73
CA VAL A 169 -22.48 23.97 -7.26
C VAL A 169 -22.84 24.04 -8.76
N GLY A 170 -23.59 25.06 -9.14
CA GLY A 170 -24.06 25.17 -10.53
C GLY A 170 -24.92 23.99 -10.96
N ASP A 171 -24.79 23.59 -12.22
CA ASP A 171 -25.64 22.56 -12.81
C ASP A 171 -25.13 21.16 -12.51
N ASN A 172 -23.80 20.91 -12.54
CA ASN A 172 -23.24 19.58 -12.39
C ASN A 172 -21.84 19.54 -11.72
N SER A 173 -21.66 20.29 -10.63
CA SER A 173 -20.46 20.22 -9.80
C SER A 173 -20.81 19.94 -8.35
N VAL A 174 -19.91 19.29 -7.62
CA VAL A 174 -20.07 19.02 -6.20
C VAL A 174 -18.86 19.54 -5.43
N LYS A 175 -19.11 20.31 -4.37
CA LYS A 175 -18.08 20.87 -3.50
C LYS A 175 -18.14 20.22 -2.12
N PHE A 176 -16.99 19.81 -1.64
CA PHE A 176 -16.76 19.31 -0.28
C PHE A 176 -15.91 20.32 0.46
N THR A 177 -16.39 20.80 1.59
CA THR A 177 -15.59 21.55 2.56
C THR A 177 -15.23 20.63 3.71
N PHE A 178 -13.98 20.66 4.12
CA PHE A 178 -13.46 19.74 5.13
C PHE A 178 -13.33 20.41 6.50
N ASN A 179 -13.44 19.60 7.57
CA ASN A 179 -13.23 20.07 8.93
C ASN A 179 -11.73 20.06 9.30
N ALA A 180 -11.41 20.51 10.51
CA ALA A 180 -10.03 20.65 10.99
C ALA A 180 -9.25 19.31 11.16
N ASP A 181 -9.93 18.16 11.11
CA ASP A 181 -9.28 16.85 11.20
C ASP A 181 -8.83 16.34 9.81
N ALA A 182 -9.24 17.01 8.74
CA ALA A 182 -8.81 16.70 7.39
C ALA A 182 -7.35 17.10 7.14
N ASN A 183 -6.73 16.48 6.16
CA ASN A 183 -5.36 16.76 5.74
C ASN A 183 -5.25 16.90 4.22
N ARG A 184 -4.07 17.17 3.71
CA ARG A 184 -3.81 17.37 2.27
C ARG A 184 -4.14 16.15 1.39
N GLU A 185 -4.18 14.95 1.96
CA GLU A 185 -4.55 13.71 1.25
C GLU A 185 -6.08 13.59 1.05
N THR A 186 -6.86 14.24 1.90
CA THR A 186 -8.33 14.10 1.94
C THR A 186 -9.00 14.31 0.57
N PRO A 187 -8.71 15.34 -0.23
CA PRO A 187 -9.30 15.52 -1.57
C PRO A 187 -9.04 14.34 -2.51
N LEU A 188 -7.82 13.76 -2.48
CA LEU A 188 -7.47 12.62 -3.32
C LEU A 188 -8.22 11.35 -2.91
N ILE A 189 -8.38 11.14 -1.60
CA ILE A 189 -9.17 10.03 -1.06
C ILE A 189 -10.62 10.13 -1.53
N PHE A 190 -11.18 11.35 -1.55
CA PHE A 190 -12.55 11.59 -2.00
C PHE A 190 -12.67 11.37 -3.51
N ALA A 191 -11.69 11.80 -4.29
CA ALA A 191 -11.65 11.56 -5.73
C ALA A 191 -11.61 10.05 -6.09
N LEU A 192 -11.08 9.21 -5.20
CA LEU A 192 -11.05 7.75 -5.35
C LEU A 192 -12.29 7.03 -4.81
N MET A 193 -13.28 7.74 -4.24
CA MET A 193 -14.48 7.08 -3.75
C MET A 193 -15.40 6.67 -4.90
N PRO A 194 -16.14 5.54 -4.78
CA PRO A 194 -17.10 5.13 -5.79
C PRO A 194 -18.26 6.12 -5.90
N VAL A 195 -18.88 6.18 -7.08
CA VAL A 195 -20.17 6.85 -7.28
C VAL A 195 -21.24 5.79 -7.57
N LEU A 196 -22.43 5.96 -7.00
CA LEU A 196 -23.55 5.01 -7.05
C LEU A 196 -24.80 5.69 -7.62
N PRO A 197 -25.64 4.99 -8.41
CA PRO A 197 -26.82 5.54 -9.06
C PRO A 197 -27.96 5.78 -8.05
N GLN A 198 -28.29 7.03 -7.79
CA GLN A 198 -29.38 7.40 -6.87
C GLN A 198 -30.72 6.80 -7.31
N HIS A 199 -31.01 6.79 -8.61
CA HIS A 199 -32.28 6.32 -9.16
C HIS A 199 -32.48 4.78 -9.07
N ALA A 200 -31.36 4.02 -8.95
CA ALA A 200 -31.41 2.55 -8.97
C ALA A 200 -31.18 1.92 -7.58
N ILE A 201 -30.93 2.72 -6.55
CA ILE A 201 -30.64 2.22 -5.19
C ILE A 201 -31.70 2.67 -4.21
N ASP A 202 -32.32 1.71 -3.54
CA ASP A 202 -33.17 1.97 -2.38
C ASP A 202 -32.30 2.00 -1.10
N PRO A 203 -32.19 3.17 -0.44
CA PRO A 203 -31.41 3.31 0.78
C PRO A 203 -31.84 2.37 1.91
N GLU A 204 -33.13 2.01 1.98
CA GLU A 204 -33.64 1.16 3.07
C GLU A 204 -33.15 -0.29 2.96
N THR A 205 -32.92 -0.76 1.73
CA THR A 205 -32.48 -2.14 1.46
C THR A 205 -31.00 -2.27 1.11
N PHE A 206 -30.28 -1.16 0.95
CA PHE A 206 -28.89 -1.12 0.49
C PHE A 206 -27.94 -2.03 1.26
N ASP A 207 -28.13 -2.18 2.55
CA ASP A 207 -27.30 -3.01 3.41
C ASP A 207 -27.88 -4.42 3.64
N THR A 208 -29.03 -4.75 3.08
CA THR A 208 -29.74 -6.03 3.22
C THR A 208 -29.82 -6.82 1.92
N ASP A 209 -30.11 -6.17 0.80
CA ASP A 209 -30.08 -6.78 -0.53
C ASP A 209 -28.65 -6.76 -1.07
N THR A 210 -28.02 -7.92 -1.00
CA THR A 210 -26.59 -8.05 -1.34
C THR A 210 -26.36 -8.80 -2.65
N MET A 211 -27.41 -9.33 -3.30
CA MET A 211 -27.29 -10.17 -4.50
C MET A 211 -27.98 -9.61 -5.73
N THR A 212 -28.60 -8.44 -5.64
CA THR A 212 -29.14 -7.74 -6.82
C THR A 212 -28.01 -7.24 -7.71
N THR A 213 -28.09 -7.55 -9.01
CA THR A 213 -27.13 -7.06 -10.01
C THR A 213 -27.19 -5.53 -10.08
N PRO A 214 -26.09 -4.83 -9.82
CA PRO A 214 -26.09 -3.38 -9.76
C PRO A 214 -26.11 -2.73 -11.14
N VAL A 215 -26.71 -1.54 -11.23
CA VAL A 215 -26.44 -0.55 -12.27
C VAL A 215 -25.13 0.14 -11.94
N GLY A 216 -24.21 0.22 -12.89
CA GLY A 216 -22.89 0.83 -12.72
C GLY A 216 -22.54 1.76 -13.86
N SER A 217 -21.52 2.60 -13.70
CA SER A 217 -20.99 3.48 -14.75
C SER A 217 -19.89 2.81 -15.57
N GLY A 218 -19.30 1.73 -15.05
CA GLY A 218 -18.10 1.09 -15.58
C GLY A 218 -18.26 0.37 -16.92
N PRO A 219 -17.14 -0.11 -17.48
CA PRO A 219 -17.09 -0.68 -18.83
C PRO A 219 -17.73 -2.06 -18.97
N TYR A 220 -18.06 -2.74 -17.86
CA TYR A 220 -18.67 -4.07 -17.88
C TYR A 220 -19.99 -4.12 -17.13
N ALA A 221 -20.85 -5.05 -17.53
CA ALA A 221 -22.07 -5.42 -16.82
C ALA A 221 -22.00 -6.90 -16.41
N ILE A 222 -22.63 -7.23 -15.28
CA ILE A 222 -22.76 -8.63 -14.83
C ILE A 222 -23.85 -9.31 -15.65
N THR A 223 -23.51 -10.44 -16.30
CA THR A 223 -24.46 -11.23 -17.10
C THR A 223 -24.77 -12.58 -16.47
N LYS A 224 -23.88 -13.09 -15.60
CA LYS A 224 -24.12 -14.35 -14.89
C LYS A 224 -23.51 -14.33 -13.49
N VAL A 225 -24.26 -14.87 -12.54
CA VAL A 225 -23.83 -15.07 -11.16
C VAL A 225 -24.14 -16.50 -10.73
N GLU A 226 -23.12 -17.22 -10.30
CA GLU A 226 -23.23 -18.49 -9.58
C GLU A 226 -22.69 -18.23 -8.16
N PRO A 227 -23.56 -18.01 -7.16
CA PRO A 227 -23.14 -17.54 -5.85
C PRO A 227 -22.01 -18.37 -5.24
N GLY A 228 -20.96 -17.72 -4.82
CA GLY A 228 -19.79 -18.33 -4.21
C GLY A 228 -18.86 -19.10 -5.15
N GLN A 229 -19.19 -19.22 -6.45
CA GLN A 229 -18.45 -20.05 -7.39
C GLN A 229 -17.95 -19.27 -8.61
N ARG A 230 -18.82 -18.49 -9.25
CA ARG A 230 -18.48 -17.80 -10.52
C ARG A 230 -19.27 -16.52 -10.70
N ILE A 231 -18.62 -15.53 -11.28
CA ILE A 231 -19.27 -14.32 -11.81
C ILE A 231 -18.71 -14.02 -13.21
N VAL A 232 -19.59 -13.61 -14.12
CA VAL A 232 -19.27 -13.28 -15.50
C VAL A 232 -19.65 -11.84 -15.79
N TYR A 233 -18.72 -11.11 -16.35
CA TYR A 233 -18.86 -9.74 -16.79
C TYR A 233 -18.73 -9.69 -18.31
N GLU A 234 -19.64 -8.97 -18.99
CA GLU A 234 -19.55 -8.70 -20.42
C GLU A 234 -19.29 -7.22 -20.65
N ARG A 235 -18.41 -6.92 -21.60
CA ARG A 235 -18.07 -5.54 -21.95
C ARG A 235 -19.27 -4.86 -22.61
N ARG A 236 -19.51 -3.63 -22.21
CA ARG A 236 -20.58 -2.80 -22.73
C ARG A 236 -20.14 -2.09 -24.01
N ASP A 237 -20.92 -2.22 -25.08
CA ASP A 237 -20.67 -1.50 -26.33
C ASP A 237 -20.98 0.00 -26.22
N ASP A 238 -21.89 0.35 -25.32
CA ASP A 238 -22.38 1.71 -25.06
C ASP A 238 -21.63 2.40 -23.91
N TYR A 239 -20.51 1.85 -23.47
CA TYR A 239 -19.73 2.45 -22.39
C TYR A 239 -19.29 3.88 -22.74
N TRP A 240 -19.69 4.84 -21.92
CA TRP A 240 -19.48 6.27 -22.12
C TRP A 240 -17.99 6.67 -22.15
N GLY A 241 -17.18 6.05 -21.29
CA GLY A 241 -15.78 6.40 -21.06
C GLY A 241 -14.77 5.70 -21.98
N LYS A 242 -15.20 5.03 -23.05
CA LYS A 242 -14.31 4.25 -23.94
C LYS A 242 -13.19 5.07 -24.59
N ASP A 243 -13.45 6.37 -24.81
CA ASP A 243 -12.53 7.32 -25.43
C ASP A 243 -11.95 8.32 -24.41
N ALA A 244 -12.28 8.19 -23.10
CA ALA A 244 -11.70 8.98 -22.05
C ALA A 244 -10.19 8.67 -21.92
N PRO A 245 -9.29 9.68 -21.90
CA PRO A 245 -7.84 9.45 -21.88
C PRO A 245 -7.38 8.53 -20.72
N SER A 246 -8.04 8.60 -19.58
CA SER A 246 -7.77 7.75 -18.42
C SER A 246 -8.27 6.31 -18.56
N MET A 247 -9.02 5.97 -19.64
CA MET A 247 -9.59 4.63 -19.90
C MET A 247 -9.14 4.03 -21.22
N VAL A 248 -8.43 4.77 -22.07
CA VAL A 248 -7.82 4.21 -23.29
C VAL A 248 -6.82 3.11 -22.92
N GLY A 249 -6.92 1.95 -23.59
CA GLY A 249 -6.07 0.77 -23.32
C GLY A 249 -6.54 -0.11 -22.15
N PHE A 250 -7.67 0.21 -21.54
CA PHE A 250 -8.36 -0.62 -20.53
C PHE A 250 -9.58 -1.33 -21.15
N ALA A 251 -10.17 -2.26 -20.38
CA ALA A 251 -11.37 -3.02 -20.76
C ALA A 251 -11.23 -3.71 -22.15
N ASN A 252 -10.16 -4.47 -22.31
CA ASN A 252 -9.78 -5.04 -23.61
C ASN A 252 -10.50 -6.35 -23.96
N TYR A 253 -11.04 -7.09 -22.98
CA TYR A 253 -11.77 -8.35 -23.20
C TYR A 253 -13.26 -8.11 -23.44
N ASP A 254 -13.90 -8.95 -24.27
CA ASP A 254 -15.36 -8.97 -24.38
C ASP A 254 -15.99 -9.59 -23.11
N THR A 255 -15.33 -10.62 -22.56
CA THR A 255 -15.82 -11.34 -21.40
C THR A 255 -14.72 -11.47 -20.34
N VAL A 256 -15.05 -11.12 -19.10
CA VAL A 256 -14.22 -11.37 -17.92
C VAL A 256 -14.96 -12.34 -17.00
N THR A 257 -14.37 -13.51 -16.75
CA THR A 257 -14.89 -14.50 -15.80
C THR A 257 -14.03 -14.54 -14.56
N ILE A 258 -14.65 -14.60 -13.38
CA ILE A 258 -13.95 -14.81 -12.12
C ILE A 258 -14.46 -16.08 -11.48
N ASP A 259 -13.59 -17.09 -11.37
CA ASP A 259 -13.85 -18.39 -10.75
C ASP A 259 -13.28 -18.45 -9.35
N TYR A 260 -14.07 -18.99 -8.42
CA TYR A 260 -13.69 -19.09 -7.02
C TYR A 260 -13.31 -20.52 -6.65
N TYR A 261 -12.18 -20.64 -5.95
CA TYR A 261 -11.61 -21.90 -5.51
C TYR A 261 -11.43 -21.88 -3.99
N LEU A 262 -11.70 -22.99 -3.33
CA LEU A 262 -11.58 -23.07 -1.86
C LEU A 262 -10.12 -23.12 -1.39
N GLN A 263 -9.21 -23.57 -2.26
CA GLN A 263 -7.80 -23.74 -1.95
C GLN A 263 -6.92 -23.33 -3.13
N ASP A 264 -5.79 -22.72 -2.84
CA ASP A 264 -4.82 -22.31 -3.82
C ASP A 264 -4.29 -23.47 -4.68
N SER A 265 -4.04 -24.64 -4.09
CA SER A 265 -3.64 -25.84 -4.83
C SER A 265 -4.66 -26.26 -5.90
N THR A 266 -5.95 -26.09 -5.64
CA THR A 266 -7.01 -26.39 -6.62
C THR A 266 -7.05 -25.33 -7.73
N LEU A 267 -6.85 -24.07 -7.37
CA LEU A 267 -6.70 -22.98 -8.33
C LEU A 267 -5.52 -23.22 -9.27
N PHE A 268 -4.37 -23.60 -8.73
CA PHE A 268 -3.20 -23.89 -9.56
C PHE A 268 -3.41 -25.08 -10.51
N GLU A 269 -4.11 -26.14 -10.06
CA GLU A 269 -4.47 -27.26 -10.93
C GLU A 269 -5.45 -26.83 -12.06
N ALA A 270 -6.34 -25.85 -11.79
CA ALA A 270 -7.20 -25.27 -12.82
C ALA A 270 -6.39 -24.44 -13.83
N PHE A 271 -5.44 -23.63 -13.36
CA PHE A 271 -4.49 -22.88 -14.21
C PHE A 271 -3.68 -23.82 -15.13
N LYS A 272 -3.12 -24.91 -14.59
CA LYS A 272 -2.38 -25.92 -15.39
C LYS A 272 -3.18 -26.52 -16.52
N LYS A 273 -4.51 -26.60 -16.37
CA LYS A 273 -5.46 -27.14 -17.36
C LYS A 273 -6.00 -26.09 -18.32
N GLY A 274 -5.65 -24.82 -18.16
CA GLY A 274 -6.17 -23.71 -18.96
C GLY A 274 -7.62 -23.35 -18.64
N ALA A 275 -8.11 -23.68 -17.44
CA ALA A 275 -9.41 -23.23 -16.97
C ALA A 275 -9.32 -21.83 -16.32
N VAL A 276 -8.12 -21.39 -16.00
CA VAL A 276 -7.77 -20.06 -15.52
C VAL A 276 -6.58 -19.57 -16.34
N ASP A 277 -6.62 -18.34 -16.79
CA ASP A 277 -5.63 -17.80 -17.73
C ASP A 277 -4.42 -17.16 -17.06
N VAL A 278 -4.57 -16.66 -15.83
CA VAL A 278 -3.52 -15.97 -15.07
C VAL A 278 -3.45 -16.51 -13.65
N TYR A 279 -2.25 -16.78 -13.17
CA TYR A 279 -1.98 -17.18 -11.80
C TYR A 279 -0.94 -16.24 -11.17
N LEU A 280 -1.34 -15.59 -10.08
CA LEU A 280 -0.48 -14.70 -9.30
C LEU A 280 0.22 -15.54 -8.23
N ASP A 281 1.53 -15.77 -8.40
CA ASP A 281 2.30 -16.62 -7.50
C ASP A 281 3.02 -15.78 -6.42
N ASP A 282 2.96 -16.22 -5.19
CA ASP A 282 3.64 -15.57 -4.07
C ASP A 282 4.51 -16.52 -3.24
N ASP A 283 4.53 -17.81 -3.58
CA ASP A 283 5.37 -18.83 -2.93
C ASP A 283 6.66 -19.08 -3.72
N PRO A 284 7.85 -18.79 -3.14
CA PRO A 284 9.13 -18.99 -3.81
C PRO A 284 9.42 -20.44 -4.20
N SER A 285 9.00 -21.41 -3.38
CA SER A 285 9.22 -22.81 -3.67
C SER A 285 8.30 -23.29 -4.79
N HIS A 286 7.09 -22.76 -4.81
CA HIS A 286 6.12 -22.99 -5.86
C HIS A 286 6.62 -22.39 -7.19
N TRP A 287 6.99 -21.11 -7.20
CA TRP A 287 7.55 -20.44 -8.37
C TRP A 287 8.78 -21.15 -8.95
N ALA A 288 9.65 -21.67 -8.11
CA ALA A 288 10.87 -22.34 -8.54
C ALA A 288 10.64 -23.76 -9.12
N ARG A 289 9.59 -24.48 -8.68
CA ARG A 289 9.50 -25.94 -8.90
C ARG A 289 8.16 -26.43 -9.47
N ALA A 290 7.05 -25.67 -9.32
CA ALA A 290 5.73 -26.19 -9.64
C ALA A 290 5.37 -26.11 -11.14
N TYR A 291 6.15 -25.40 -11.94
CA TYR A 291 5.91 -25.19 -13.36
C TYR A 291 6.54 -26.26 -14.27
N ASP A 292 6.71 -27.46 -13.75
CA ASP A 292 7.16 -28.66 -14.50
C ASP A 292 5.94 -29.46 -14.96
N PHE A 293 5.20 -28.92 -15.94
CA PHE A 293 4.04 -29.57 -16.56
C PHE A 293 4.01 -29.34 -18.08
N PRO A 294 3.28 -30.15 -18.88
CA PRO A 294 3.36 -30.14 -20.33
C PRO A 294 3.15 -28.77 -20.97
N ALA A 295 2.11 -28.02 -20.58
CA ALA A 295 1.84 -26.71 -21.17
C ALA A 295 2.97 -25.69 -20.94
N ALA A 296 3.62 -25.71 -19.76
CA ALA A 296 4.78 -24.87 -19.49
C ALA A 296 6.01 -25.31 -20.31
N SER A 297 6.26 -26.61 -20.40
CA SER A 297 7.37 -27.17 -21.20
C SER A 297 7.20 -26.92 -22.70
N GLU A 298 5.95 -26.82 -23.18
CA GLU A 298 5.60 -26.53 -24.56
C GLU A 298 5.58 -25.02 -24.89
N GLY A 299 5.86 -24.16 -23.90
CA GLY A 299 5.83 -22.70 -24.06
C GLY A 299 4.42 -22.10 -24.16
N LYS A 300 3.38 -22.85 -23.80
CA LYS A 300 2.00 -22.37 -23.74
C LYS A 300 1.69 -21.59 -22.48
N VAL A 301 2.52 -21.73 -21.46
CA VAL A 301 2.50 -20.96 -20.22
C VAL A 301 3.81 -20.20 -20.09
N VAL A 302 3.70 -18.90 -19.83
CA VAL A 302 4.82 -17.97 -19.67
C VAL A 302 4.88 -17.55 -18.21
N LYS A 303 6.09 -17.38 -17.70
CA LYS A 303 6.36 -16.87 -16.35
C LYS A 303 6.99 -15.49 -16.48
N ASP A 304 6.29 -14.48 -16.04
CA ASP A 304 6.76 -13.09 -16.05
C ASP A 304 7.16 -12.66 -14.66
N VAL A 305 8.19 -11.82 -14.58
CA VAL A 305 8.63 -11.16 -13.36
C VAL A 305 8.58 -9.66 -13.58
N PHE A 306 7.64 -9.00 -12.91
CA PHE A 306 7.50 -7.55 -12.97
C PHE A 306 8.26 -6.91 -11.81
N HIS A 307 8.99 -5.83 -12.09
CA HIS A 307 9.79 -5.12 -11.11
C HIS A 307 9.14 -3.78 -10.76
N PRO A 308 8.24 -3.75 -9.75
CA PRO A 308 7.67 -2.48 -9.30
C PRO A 308 8.77 -1.59 -8.70
N LYS A 309 8.54 -0.29 -8.73
CA LYS A 309 9.39 0.71 -8.06
C LYS A 309 8.73 1.24 -6.79
N THR A 310 7.81 0.46 -6.24
CA THR A 310 7.19 0.74 -4.94
C THR A 310 8.09 0.24 -3.80
N PRO A 311 7.98 0.81 -2.61
CA PRO A 311 8.68 0.27 -1.45
C PRO A 311 8.32 -1.20 -1.23
N THR A 312 9.33 -2.02 -0.94
CA THR A 312 9.13 -3.45 -0.66
C THR A 312 8.37 -3.69 0.66
N GLY A 313 8.25 -2.64 1.46
CA GLY A 313 7.74 -2.73 2.82
C GLY A 313 8.76 -3.36 3.78
N MET A 314 8.62 -3.06 5.06
CA MET A 314 9.48 -3.61 6.10
C MET A 314 8.80 -4.79 6.77
N GLN A 315 9.32 -6.00 6.53
CA GLN A 315 9.01 -7.19 7.29
C GLN A 315 10.13 -7.45 8.28
N GLY A 316 9.82 -7.80 9.51
CA GLY A 316 10.88 -7.97 10.49
C GLY A 316 10.42 -8.45 11.85
N PHE A 317 11.41 -8.63 12.72
CA PHE A 317 11.18 -8.80 14.15
C PHE A 317 11.27 -7.45 14.83
N VAL A 318 10.23 -7.04 15.54
CA VAL A 318 10.12 -5.73 16.18
C VAL A 318 10.56 -5.82 17.63
N PHE A 319 11.52 -5.01 18.01
CA PHE A 319 11.93 -4.82 19.41
C PHE A 319 10.98 -3.87 20.12
N ASN A 320 10.43 -4.26 21.25
CA ASN A 320 9.65 -3.35 22.09
C ASN A 320 10.58 -2.53 22.99
N THR A 321 10.89 -1.30 22.60
CA THR A 321 11.81 -0.40 23.34
C THR A 321 11.25 0.10 24.68
N ARG A 322 9.98 -0.23 24.99
CA ARG A 322 9.42 -0.04 26.35
C ARG A 322 10.06 -1.00 27.36
N ARG A 323 10.70 -2.06 26.87
CA ARG A 323 11.45 -3.02 27.69
C ARG A 323 12.88 -2.52 27.88
N PRO A 324 13.38 -2.31 29.12
CA PRO A 324 14.71 -1.73 29.38
C PRO A 324 15.86 -2.42 28.67
N LYS A 325 15.75 -3.73 28.43
CA LYS A 325 16.75 -4.53 27.71
C LYS A 325 16.93 -4.11 26.25
N PHE A 326 15.95 -3.41 25.65
CA PHE A 326 15.94 -2.93 24.27
C PHE A 326 16.01 -1.41 24.13
N GLU A 327 16.25 -0.68 25.22
CA GLU A 327 16.33 0.78 25.18
C GLU A 327 17.58 1.26 24.42
N ASP A 328 18.73 0.59 24.62
CA ASP A 328 19.99 0.92 23.93
C ASP A 328 20.00 0.41 22.49
N ALA A 329 20.17 1.32 21.52
CA ALA A 329 20.22 0.98 20.08
C ALA A 329 21.37 0.01 19.73
N ARG A 330 22.50 0.06 20.46
CA ARG A 330 23.64 -0.85 20.27
C ARG A 330 23.24 -2.30 20.58
N VAL A 331 22.39 -2.51 21.58
CA VAL A 331 21.85 -3.85 21.91
C VAL A 331 20.95 -4.34 20.78
N ARG A 332 20.02 -3.49 20.28
CA ARG A 332 19.15 -3.86 19.16
C ARG A 332 19.94 -4.17 17.89
N LYS A 333 20.96 -3.35 17.58
CA LYS A 333 21.85 -3.59 16.44
C LYS A 333 22.58 -4.93 16.59
N ALA A 334 23.22 -5.19 17.72
CA ALA A 334 23.97 -6.43 17.95
C ALA A 334 23.06 -7.68 17.83
N LEU A 335 21.84 -7.59 18.35
CA LEU A 335 20.85 -8.66 18.23
C LEU A 335 20.36 -8.82 16.78
N SER A 336 20.22 -7.75 16.01
CA SER A 336 19.83 -7.81 14.60
C SER A 336 20.94 -8.38 13.71
N ASP A 337 22.19 -8.03 13.98
CA ASP A 337 23.35 -8.44 13.17
C ASP A 337 23.58 -9.95 13.19
N VAL A 338 23.21 -10.66 14.27
CA VAL A 338 23.43 -12.10 14.39
C VAL A 338 22.39 -12.97 13.68
N PHE A 339 21.36 -12.40 13.10
CA PHE A 339 20.41 -13.17 12.29
C PHE A 339 21.07 -13.60 10.98
N ASP A 340 21.29 -14.88 10.79
CA ASP A 340 21.89 -15.44 9.58
C ASP A 340 20.86 -15.55 8.45
N PHE A 341 20.68 -14.45 7.73
CA PHE A 341 19.75 -14.37 6.61
C PHE A 341 20.16 -15.33 5.47
N GLU A 342 21.44 -15.45 5.16
CA GLU A 342 21.94 -16.29 4.07
C GLU A 342 21.62 -17.76 4.32
N TRP A 343 21.77 -18.23 5.57
CA TRP A 343 21.37 -19.58 5.96
C TRP A 343 19.86 -19.79 5.83
N VAL A 344 19.07 -18.84 6.33
CA VAL A 344 17.60 -18.88 6.27
C VAL A 344 17.12 -18.87 4.82
N ASN A 345 17.63 -17.96 3.99
CA ASN A 345 17.25 -17.82 2.59
C ASN A 345 17.56 -19.08 1.79
N LYS A 346 18.75 -19.64 1.99
CA LYS A 346 19.16 -20.89 1.33
C LYS A 346 18.34 -22.09 1.80
N THR A 347 18.11 -22.22 3.11
CA THR A 347 17.56 -23.44 3.70
C THR A 347 16.03 -23.48 3.66
N LEU A 348 15.37 -22.34 3.90
CA LEU A 348 13.93 -22.25 3.96
C LEU A 348 13.30 -21.74 2.65
N PHE A 349 14.00 -20.89 1.90
CA PHE A 349 13.41 -20.14 0.79
C PHE A 349 14.10 -20.35 -0.57
N ASN A 350 15.00 -21.31 -0.70
CA ASN A 350 15.68 -21.63 -1.98
C ASN A 350 16.41 -20.43 -2.63
N ASN A 351 16.93 -19.49 -1.84
CA ASN A 351 17.55 -18.23 -2.25
C ASN A 351 16.61 -17.30 -3.05
N ALA A 352 15.31 -17.33 -2.81
CA ALA A 352 14.33 -16.57 -3.56
C ALA A 352 14.12 -15.13 -3.04
N TYR A 353 14.68 -14.77 -1.90
CA TYR A 353 14.52 -13.46 -1.29
C TYR A 353 15.83 -12.67 -1.24
N GLN A 354 15.67 -11.35 -1.14
CA GLN A 354 16.75 -10.40 -0.81
C GLN A 354 16.54 -9.86 0.61
N ARG A 355 17.63 -9.54 1.31
CA ARG A 355 17.56 -8.93 2.62
C ARG A 355 17.12 -7.49 2.52
N THR A 356 16.13 -7.08 3.32
CA THR A 356 15.69 -5.69 3.40
C THR A 356 16.70 -4.87 4.20
N GLN A 357 17.05 -3.68 3.71
CA GLN A 357 18.06 -2.80 4.29
C GLN A 357 17.50 -1.49 4.81
N SER A 358 16.37 -1.01 4.25
CA SER A 358 15.72 0.22 4.67
C SER A 358 14.20 0.12 4.55
N TYR A 359 13.45 1.04 5.20
CA TYR A 359 12.00 0.95 5.27
C TYR A 359 11.30 1.23 3.95
N TRP A 360 11.84 2.13 3.13
CA TRP A 360 11.31 2.44 1.79
C TRP A 360 12.18 1.89 0.66
N GLN A 361 12.94 0.83 0.91
CA GLN A 361 13.80 0.21 -0.10
C GLN A 361 13.03 -0.11 -1.40
N ASN A 362 13.72 -0.07 -2.53
CA ASN A 362 13.20 -0.27 -3.88
C ASN A 362 12.36 0.89 -4.42
N SER A 363 12.39 2.03 -3.78
CA SER A 363 11.68 3.22 -4.25
C SER A 363 12.53 4.48 -4.18
N ALA A 364 12.03 5.55 -4.79
CA ALA A 364 12.65 6.87 -4.71
C ALA A 364 12.73 7.41 -3.27
N LEU A 365 11.92 6.88 -2.36
CA LEU A 365 11.85 7.31 -0.96
C LEU A 365 12.86 6.59 -0.04
N GLY A 366 13.56 5.56 -0.52
CA GLY A 366 14.51 4.79 0.29
C GLY A 366 15.85 5.49 0.46
N ALA A 367 16.41 5.44 1.67
CA ALA A 367 17.74 5.95 1.98
C ALA A 367 18.87 5.01 1.51
N TYR A 368 18.61 3.69 1.48
CA TYR A 368 19.60 2.70 1.03
C TYR A 368 19.94 2.89 -0.45
N GLY A 369 21.25 2.94 -0.75
CA GLY A 369 21.75 3.22 -2.09
C GLY A 369 21.78 4.70 -2.48
N ASN A 370 21.26 5.61 -1.62
CA ASN A 370 21.20 7.04 -1.87
C ASN A 370 21.97 7.82 -0.79
N PRO A 371 23.09 8.49 -1.12
CA PRO A 371 23.76 9.39 -0.19
C PRO A 371 22.83 10.53 0.24
N ALA A 372 22.92 10.95 1.51
CA ALA A 372 22.11 12.05 2.01
C ALA A 372 22.37 13.34 1.26
N SER A 373 21.32 13.93 0.68
CA SER A 373 21.35 15.24 0.02
C SER A 373 21.67 16.36 1.03
N GLU A 374 21.98 17.55 0.53
CA GLU A 374 22.16 18.72 1.39
C GLU A 374 20.85 19.05 2.13
N ALA A 375 19.71 18.98 1.44
CA ALA A 375 18.39 19.19 2.03
C ALA A 375 18.07 18.13 3.12
N GLU A 376 18.33 16.85 2.88
CA GLU A 376 18.18 15.82 3.91
C GLU A 376 19.05 16.11 5.16
N ARG A 377 20.29 16.60 4.95
CA ARG A 377 21.20 16.96 6.06
C ARG A 377 20.69 18.15 6.87
N GLU A 378 20.13 19.15 6.21
CA GLU A 378 19.49 20.29 6.87
C GLU A 378 18.27 19.83 7.69
N LEU A 379 17.43 18.96 7.12
CA LEU A 379 16.27 18.37 7.82
C LEU A 379 16.69 17.53 9.03
N LEU A 380 17.75 16.76 8.93
CA LEU A 380 18.27 15.97 10.06
C LEU A 380 18.81 16.85 11.20
N GLY A 381 19.38 18.01 10.89
CA GLY A 381 19.91 18.94 11.89
C GLY A 381 20.92 18.27 12.83
N ASP A 382 20.79 18.48 14.13
CA ASP A 382 21.72 17.93 15.14
C ASP A 382 21.69 16.39 15.21
N ALA A 383 20.64 15.74 14.72
CA ALA A 383 20.56 14.28 14.67
C ALA A 383 21.66 13.65 13.78
N ILE A 384 22.23 14.42 12.83
CA ILE A 384 23.28 13.95 11.93
C ILE A 384 24.52 13.46 12.70
N ASP A 385 24.82 14.04 13.87
CA ASP A 385 26.01 13.72 14.68
C ASP A 385 25.94 12.33 15.32
N VAL A 386 24.74 11.76 15.43
CA VAL A 386 24.49 10.44 16.07
C VAL A 386 24.08 9.37 15.05
N ILE A 387 23.89 9.73 13.77
CA ILE A 387 23.60 8.79 12.71
C ILE A 387 24.90 8.14 12.22
N ASP A 388 24.86 6.82 12.04
CA ASP A 388 26.00 6.08 11.46
C ASP A 388 26.39 6.69 10.10
N PRO A 389 27.69 7.08 9.89
CA PRO A 389 28.15 7.66 8.63
C PRO A 389 27.82 6.79 7.41
N ALA A 390 27.75 5.47 7.53
CA ALA A 390 27.37 4.59 6.43
C ALA A 390 25.88 4.77 6.04
N ILE A 391 24.99 5.10 7.00
CA ILE A 391 23.60 5.44 6.71
C ILE A 391 23.51 6.75 5.93
N LEU A 392 24.31 7.75 6.31
CA LEU A 392 24.38 9.03 5.59
C LEU A 392 24.98 8.89 4.20
N ALA A 393 25.92 7.96 4.01
CA ALA A 393 26.49 7.64 2.70
C ALA A 393 25.56 6.79 1.81
N GLY A 394 24.49 6.23 2.38
CA GLY A 394 23.62 5.29 1.68
C GLY A 394 24.17 3.86 1.57
N ASP A 395 25.30 3.59 2.21
CA ASP A 395 26.05 2.32 2.10
C ASP A 395 25.76 1.35 3.26
N TYR A 396 24.99 1.79 4.26
CA TYR A 396 24.67 0.94 5.39
C TYR A 396 23.87 -0.28 4.95
N ALA A 397 24.39 -1.46 5.26
CA ALA A 397 23.69 -2.73 5.03
C ALA A 397 23.82 -3.65 6.23
N MET A 398 22.83 -4.52 6.41
CA MET A 398 22.92 -5.61 7.38
C MET A 398 24.08 -6.55 7.00
N PRO A 399 24.78 -7.15 7.99
CA PRO A 399 25.89 -8.03 7.71
C PRO A 399 25.51 -9.17 6.77
N ILE A 400 26.35 -9.44 5.78
CA ILE A 400 26.29 -10.63 4.95
C ILE A 400 27.08 -11.72 5.68
N THR A 401 26.40 -12.84 6.01
CA THR A 401 27.01 -13.95 6.71
C THR A 401 27.56 -15.00 5.74
N ASP A 402 28.31 -15.98 6.26
CA ASP A 402 28.81 -17.10 5.45
C ASP A 402 27.74 -18.19 5.20
N GLY A 403 26.52 -18.01 5.70
CA GLY A 403 25.41 -18.94 5.56
C GLY A 403 25.58 -20.27 6.30
N SER A 404 26.45 -20.30 7.30
CA SER A 404 26.70 -21.50 8.11
C SER A 404 25.78 -21.66 9.31
N GLY A 405 25.03 -20.62 9.67
CA GLY A 405 24.29 -20.50 10.92
C GLY A 405 25.17 -20.16 12.12
N ALA A 406 26.49 -19.92 11.92
CA ALA A 406 27.45 -19.72 13.00
C ALA A 406 28.65 -18.84 12.57
N ASP A 407 28.43 -17.81 11.77
CA ASP A 407 29.52 -16.93 11.29
C ASP A 407 30.25 -16.26 12.45
N ARG A 408 31.49 -16.70 12.66
CA ARG A 408 32.30 -16.28 13.80
C ARG A 408 32.64 -14.79 13.79
N LYS A 409 32.76 -14.16 12.60
CA LYS A 409 33.08 -12.73 12.48
C LYS A 409 31.90 -11.89 12.94
N VAL A 410 30.70 -12.25 12.46
CA VAL A 410 29.46 -11.56 12.81
C VAL A 410 29.16 -11.73 14.30
N LEU A 411 29.26 -12.96 14.81
CA LEU A 411 29.04 -13.26 16.24
C LEU A 411 30.03 -12.49 17.14
N ALA A 412 31.33 -12.43 16.76
CA ALA A 412 32.32 -11.70 17.54
C ALA A 412 32.08 -10.18 17.52
N ALA A 413 31.65 -9.62 16.39
CA ALA A 413 31.28 -8.20 16.27
C ALA A 413 30.08 -7.87 17.17
N ALA A 414 29.05 -8.71 17.17
CA ALA A 414 27.87 -8.54 18.04
C ALA A 414 28.24 -8.63 19.53
N VAL A 415 29.07 -9.57 19.93
CA VAL A 415 29.58 -9.67 21.32
C VAL A 415 30.36 -8.43 21.73
N LYS A 416 31.19 -7.88 20.82
CA LYS A 416 31.92 -6.63 21.07
C LYS A 416 30.94 -5.47 21.29
N LEU A 417 29.95 -5.32 20.42
CA LEU A 417 28.96 -4.24 20.49
C LEU A 417 28.10 -4.34 21.78
N LEU A 418 27.71 -5.56 22.17
CA LEU A 418 27.07 -5.80 23.48
C LEU A 418 28.00 -5.43 24.65
N GLY A 419 29.32 -5.69 24.50
CA GLY A 419 30.32 -5.27 25.48
C GLY A 419 30.40 -3.76 25.64
N GLU A 420 30.32 -3.01 24.54
CA GLU A 420 30.26 -1.53 24.54
C GLU A 420 28.97 -1.01 25.19
N ALA A 421 27.87 -1.77 25.15
CA ALA A 421 26.62 -1.50 25.87
C ALA A 421 26.62 -1.99 27.34
N GLY A 422 27.78 -2.50 27.85
CA GLY A 422 27.94 -2.91 29.23
C GLY A 422 27.61 -4.39 29.52
N TYR A 423 27.30 -5.20 28.51
CA TYR A 423 27.05 -6.61 28.67
C TYR A 423 28.35 -7.43 28.66
N ARG A 424 28.34 -8.58 29.32
CA ARG A 424 29.49 -9.51 29.35
C ARG A 424 29.04 -10.95 29.40
N ILE A 425 29.84 -11.87 28.87
CA ILE A 425 29.59 -13.30 29.04
C ILE A 425 30.02 -13.74 30.45
N ALA A 426 29.07 -14.22 31.24
CA ALA A 426 29.30 -14.78 32.55
C ALA A 426 28.64 -16.15 32.63
N ASN A 427 29.42 -17.20 32.97
CA ASN A 427 28.94 -18.59 33.04
C ASN A 427 28.19 -19.04 31.75
N GLY A 428 28.71 -18.65 30.57
CA GLY A 428 28.12 -18.98 29.28
C GLY A 428 26.86 -18.20 28.91
N LYS A 429 26.47 -17.19 29.70
CA LYS A 429 25.29 -16.33 29.45
C LYS A 429 25.70 -14.90 29.24
N MET A 430 25.12 -14.23 28.26
CA MET A 430 25.24 -12.79 28.08
C MET A 430 24.51 -12.09 29.24
N THR A 431 25.23 -11.32 30.04
CA THR A 431 24.74 -10.75 31.31
C THR A 431 24.88 -9.23 31.26
N GLY A 432 23.81 -8.54 31.57
CA GLY A 432 23.73 -7.07 31.57
C GLY A 432 24.43 -6.41 32.75
N PRO A 433 24.48 -5.05 32.74
CA PRO A 433 25.05 -4.26 33.83
C PRO A 433 24.35 -4.51 35.17
N ASP A 434 23.07 -4.87 35.14
CA ASP A 434 22.25 -5.20 36.32
C ASP A 434 22.51 -6.64 36.86
N GLY A 435 23.42 -7.37 36.25
CA GLY A 435 23.78 -8.73 36.64
C GLY A 435 22.79 -9.80 36.16
N LYS A 436 21.76 -9.44 35.38
CA LYS A 436 20.78 -10.39 34.87
C LYS A 436 21.16 -10.88 33.46
N PRO A 437 20.85 -12.15 33.13
CA PRO A 437 21.01 -12.63 31.77
C PRO A 437 20.16 -11.85 30.77
N LEU A 438 20.72 -11.56 29.57
CA LEU A 438 19.95 -11.05 28.45
C LEU A 438 19.05 -12.17 27.92
N ALA A 439 17.78 -12.06 28.24
CA ALA A 439 16.76 -13.02 27.88
C ALA A 439 15.48 -12.29 27.47
N PHE A 440 14.79 -12.80 26.44
CA PHE A 440 13.54 -12.23 25.97
C PHE A 440 12.65 -13.27 25.27
N GLU A 441 11.38 -12.91 25.08
CA GLU A 441 10.38 -13.73 24.39
C GLU A 441 10.08 -13.14 23.02
N ILE A 442 9.98 -13.99 21.98
CA ILE A 442 9.37 -13.64 20.71
C ILE A 442 8.00 -14.30 20.60
N MET A 443 6.99 -13.51 20.24
CA MET A 443 5.63 -13.98 20.07
C MET A 443 5.37 -14.27 18.58
N THR A 444 4.84 -15.46 18.29
CA THR A 444 4.53 -15.98 16.96
C THR A 444 3.08 -16.43 16.88
N THR A 445 2.52 -16.57 15.66
CA THR A 445 1.12 -17.02 15.45
C THR A 445 1.01 -18.27 14.58
N ASN A 446 2.08 -18.64 13.87
CA ASN A 446 2.06 -19.78 12.96
C ASN A 446 3.43 -20.44 12.83
N GLU A 447 3.45 -21.62 12.20
CA GLU A 447 4.65 -22.45 12.01
C GLU A 447 5.74 -21.76 11.19
N GLY A 448 5.38 -20.94 10.19
CA GLY A 448 6.36 -20.19 9.38
C GLY A 448 7.14 -19.18 10.23
N GLN A 449 6.45 -18.42 11.07
CA GLN A 449 7.07 -17.50 12.02
C GLN A 449 7.90 -18.22 13.06
N GLU A 450 7.44 -19.39 13.54
CA GLU A 450 8.19 -20.22 14.50
C GLU A 450 9.50 -20.72 13.91
N LYS A 451 9.52 -21.19 12.65
CA LYS A 451 10.75 -21.61 11.95
C LYS A 451 11.80 -20.50 11.86
N LEU A 452 11.35 -19.27 11.54
CA LEU A 452 12.23 -18.10 11.52
C LEU A 452 12.78 -17.77 12.91
N ALA A 453 11.93 -17.82 13.93
CA ALA A 453 12.33 -17.58 15.32
C ALA A 453 13.30 -18.64 15.84
N LEU A 454 13.16 -19.91 15.44
CA LEU A 454 14.08 -21.00 15.77
C LEU A 454 15.47 -20.78 15.14
N ALA A 455 15.53 -20.35 13.88
CA ALA A 455 16.78 -19.99 13.23
C ALA A 455 17.50 -18.85 14.00
N TYR A 456 16.76 -17.85 14.40
CA TYR A 456 17.28 -16.73 15.19
C TYR A 456 17.73 -17.16 16.60
N GLN A 457 16.94 -18.01 17.27
CA GLN A 457 17.29 -18.58 18.57
C GLN A 457 18.64 -19.33 18.53
N HIS A 458 18.89 -20.07 17.45
CA HIS A 458 20.14 -20.79 17.27
C HIS A 458 21.36 -19.84 17.33
N THR A 459 21.36 -18.76 16.54
CA THR A 459 22.48 -17.81 16.49
C THR A 459 22.62 -17.01 17.79
N LEU A 460 21.52 -16.63 18.43
CA LEU A 460 21.52 -15.96 19.74
C LEU A 460 22.14 -16.81 20.84
N ASN A 461 21.84 -18.11 20.87
CA ASN A 461 22.42 -19.03 21.83
C ASN A 461 23.94 -19.11 21.73
N LEU A 462 24.53 -18.95 20.52
CA LEU A 462 25.97 -18.95 20.31
C LEU A 462 26.70 -17.80 21.00
N ILE A 463 25.99 -16.69 21.25
CA ILE A 463 26.51 -15.53 21.98
C ILE A 463 25.98 -15.44 23.41
N GLY A 464 25.33 -16.51 23.89
CA GLY A 464 24.84 -16.60 25.27
C GLY A 464 23.55 -15.82 25.57
N VAL A 465 22.82 -15.37 24.54
CA VAL A 465 21.53 -14.70 24.67
C VAL A 465 20.41 -15.73 24.62
N ALA A 466 19.47 -15.67 25.55
CA ALA A 466 18.37 -16.62 25.63
C ALA A 466 17.09 -16.05 24.97
N LEU A 467 16.63 -16.71 23.91
CA LEU A 467 15.34 -16.42 23.28
C LEU A 467 14.34 -17.53 23.64
N SER A 468 13.17 -17.17 24.13
CA SER A 468 12.01 -18.05 24.23
C SER A 468 11.02 -17.74 23.11
N ILE A 469 10.48 -18.79 22.48
CA ILE A 469 9.51 -18.69 21.40
C ILE A 469 8.15 -19.05 21.97
N ARG A 470 7.15 -18.20 21.75
CA ARG A 470 5.80 -18.43 22.23
C ARG A 470 4.78 -18.26 21.11
N THR A 471 4.30 -19.36 20.61
CA THR A 471 3.20 -19.40 19.65
C THR A 471 1.87 -19.24 20.39
N VAL A 472 1.05 -18.29 19.96
CA VAL A 472 -0.25 -17.94 20.54
C VAL A 472 -1.32 -17.92 19.44
N ASP A 473 -2.59 -18.05 19.83
CA ASP A 473 -3.72 -17.85 18.92
C ASP A 473 -3.91 -16.36 18.56
N ASP A 474 -4.67 -16.10 17.48
CA ASP A 474 -4.87 -14.75 16.96
C ASP A 474 -5.51 -13.80 17.99
N ALA A 475 -6.44 -14.27 18.80
CA ALA A 475 -7.12 -13.44 19.80
C ALA A 475 -6.15 -13.00 20.90
N GLN A 476 -5.32 -13.92 21.40
CA GLN A 476 -4.27 -13.63 22.37
C GLN A 476 -3.20 -12.72 21.76
N TYR A 477 -2.81 -12.97 20.49
CA TYR A 477 -1.87 -12.12 19.78
C TYR A 477 -2.36 -10.69 19.68
N GLN A 478 -3.57 -10.47 19.18
CA GLN A 478 -4.16 -9.13 19.05
C GLN A 478 -4.29 -8.40 20.41
N LYS A 479 -4.70 -9.13 21.45
CA LYS A 479 -4.79 -8.54 22.80
C LYS A 479 -3.43 -8.04 23.30
N ARG A 480 -2.40 -8.89 23.21
CA ARG A 480 -1.03 -8.53 23.66
C ARG A 480 -0.41 -7.45 22.77
N LEU A 481 -0.71 -7.48 21.48
CA LEU A 481 -0.28 -6.46 20.52
C LEU A 481 -0.85 -5.09 20.89
N ASN A 482 -2.16 -5.01 21.13
CA ASN A 482 -2.86 -3.77 21.47
C ASN A 482 -2.40 -3.15 22.80
N THR A 483 -2.00 -3.98 23.77
CA THR A 483 -1.52 -3.54 25.09
C THR A 483 0.00 -3.47 25.20
N PHE A 484 0.74 -3.72 24.10
CA PHE A 484 2.21 -3.77 24.04
C PHE A 484 2.84 -4.75 25.05
N ASP A 485 2.12 -5.83 25.42
CA ASP A 485 2.59 -6.85 26.34
C ASP A 485 3.40 -7.95 25.65
N TYR A 486 4.57 -7.58 25.15
CA TYR A 486 5.56 -8.46 24.53
C TYR A 486 6.96 -7.89 24.64
N ASP A 487 7.97 -8.74 24.46
CA ASP A 487 9.35 -8.31 24.29
C ASP A 487 9.64 -8.10 22.78
N MET A 488 9.32 -9.09 21.95
CA MET A 488 9.51 -9.05 20.49
C MET A 488 8.30 -9.69 19.78
N ILE A 489 7.97 -9.18 18.61
CA ILE A 489 6.92 -9.74 17.74
C ILE A 489 7.44 -9.93 16.32
N VAL A 490 6.70 -10.73 15.54
CA VAL A 490 6.97 -10.97 14.13
C VAL A 490 5.95 -10.20 13.29
N LEU A 491 6.41 -9.31 12.41
CA LEU A 491 5.58 -8.64 11.41
C LEU A 491 5.94 -9.16 10.01
N LEU A 492 5.03 -9.89 9.39
CA LEU A 492 5.16 -10.42 8.03
C LEU A 492 3.95 -10.06 7.18
N ALA A 493 4.17 -9.92 5.85
CA ALA A 493 3.10 -9.85 4.87
C ALA A 493 2.29 -11.17 4.86
N PRO A 494 0.98 -11.14 4.48
CA PRO A 494 0.22 -9.96 4.02
C PRO A 494 -0.41 -9.12 5.13
N GLY A 495 -0.29 -9.47 6.41
CA GLY A 495 -1.02 -8.83 7.49
C GLY A 495 -0.57 -7.42 7.86
N PHE A 496 0.75 -7.16 7.80
CA PHE A 496 1.32 -5.90 8.27
C PHE A 496 2.36 -5.35 7.27
N TRP A 497 1.91 -4.52 6.34
CA TRP A 497 2.78 -3.84 5.39
C TRP A 497 3.26 -2.51 5.99
N TYR A 498 4.38 -2.53 6.73
CA TYR A 498 5.03 -1.30 7.10
C TYR A 498 5.72 -0.68 5.89
N GLN A 499 5.47 0.63 5.66
CA GLN A 499 6.18 1.45 4.67
C GLN A 499 6.12 0.90 3.24
N SER A 500 4.96 0.42 2.81
CA SER A 500 4.74 -0.06 1.44
C SER A 500 4.20 1.02 0.48
N SER A 501 3.93 2.23 0.97
CA SER A 501 3.38 3.33 0.19
C SER A 501 4.46 4.23 -0.38
N LEU A 502 4.26 4.68 -1.64
CA LEU A 502 5.02 5.78 -2.25
C LEU A 502 4.54 7.16 -1.80
N SER A 503 3.44 7.21 -1.05
CA SER A 503 2.91 8.43 -0.45
C SER A 503 2.53 8.12 1.00
N PRO A 504 3.53 7.94 1.90
CA PRO A 504 3.25 7.83 3.33
C PRO A 504 2.60 9.12 3.83
N GLY A 505 1.58 8.97 4.68
CA GLY A 505 0.74 10.06 5.16
C GLY A 505 0.59 10.05 6.68
N ALA A 506 -0.58 10.47 7.15
CA ALA A 506 -0.89 10.60 8.58
C ALA A 506 -0.84 9.28 9.37
N GLU A 507 -0.87 8.12 8.70
CA GLU A 507 -0.70 6.82 9.36
C GLU A 507 0.68 6.67 10.03
N GLN A 508 1.68 7.47 9.64
CA GLN A 508 3.00 7.48 10.25
C GLN A 508 2.95 7.99 11.70
N ILE A 509 2.00 8.87 12.04
CA ILE A 509 1.74 9.31 13.42
C ILE A 509 1.42 8.11 14.32
N TRP A 510 0.55 7.22 13.85
CA TRP A 510 0.14 6.05 14.64
C TRP A 510 1.20 4.95 14.71
N ARG A 511 2.19 4.99 13.81
CA ARG A 511 3.26 3.98 13.71
C ARG A 511 4.53 4.36 14.46
N TRP A 512 4.89 5.66 14.49
CA TRP A 512 6.23 6.07 14.88
C TRP A 512 6.31 7.28 15.80
N ASP A 513 5.26 8.13 15.84
CA ASP A 513 5.27 9.35 16.64
C ASP A 513 5.25 9.03 18.15
N SER A 514 5.99 9.80 18.92
CA SER A 514 6.10 9.63 20.37
C SER A 514 4.75 9.73 21.10
N ARG A 515 3.79 10.50 20.55
CA ARG A 515 2.41 10.61 21.07
C ARG A 515 1.65 9.29 21.04
N SER A 516 1.98 8.41 20.08
CA SER A 516 1.34 7.11 19.91
C SER A 516 2.01 5.99 20.72
N ARG A 517 3.17 6.27 21.33
CA ARG A 517 4.00 5.25 21.98
C ARG A 517 3.25 4.40 23.01
N ASP A 518 2.55 5.03 23.92
CA ASP A 518 1.90 4.36 25.05
C ASP A 518 0.36 4.36 24.93
N VAL A 519 -0.17 4.68 23.73
CA VAL A 519 -1.60 4.65 23.44
C VAL A 519 -1.99 3.26 22.93
N GLU A 520 -2.77 2.53 23.71
CA GLU A 520 -3.24 1.19 23.35
C GLU A 520 -3.96 1.16 22.01
N GLY A 521 -3.69 0.12 21.22
CA GLY A 521 -4.31 -0.07 19.91
C GLY A 521 -3.67 0.73 18.77
N THR A 522 -2.61 1.51 19.03
CA THR A 522 -1.80 2.13 17.96
C THR A 522 -0.83 1.12 17.35
N PHE A 523 -0.22 1.53 16.24
CA PHE A 523 0.75 0.70 15.51
C PHE A 523 2.21 1.02 15.86
N ASN A 524 2.48 1.81 16.91
CA ASN A 524 3.83 2.08 17.38
C ASN A 524 4.37 0.85 18.16
N PHE A 525 4.46 -0.27 17.48
CA PHE A 525 4.83 -1.56 18.08
C PHE A 525 6.24 -1.54 18.66
N ALA A 526 7.16 -0.81 18.04
CA ALA A 526 8.52 -0.68 18.55
C ALA A 526 8.62 0.21 19.81
N GLY A 527 7.62 1.04 20.10
CA GLY A 527 7.67 1.97 21.20
C GLY A 527 8.62 3.15 20.94
N VAL A 528 8.65 3.64 19.72
CA VAL A 528 9.49 4.77 19.33
C VAL A 528 9.04 6.02 20.07
N ALA A 529 10.01 6.77 20.61
CA ALA A 529 9.84 8.09 21.19
C ALA A 529 11.10 8.90 20.87
N SER A 530 11.07 9.61 19.75
CA SER A 530 12.19 10.42 19.26
C SER A 530 11.67 11.72 18.70
N ALA A 531 12.13 12.84 19.25
CA ALA A 531 11.76 14.17 18.77
C ALA A 531 12.15 14.39 17.29
N ASP A 532 13.24 13.76 16.84
CA ASP A 532 13.67 13.86 15.44
C ASP A 532 12.74 13.09 14.51
N VAL A 533 12.27 11.92 14.94
CA VAL A 533 11.25 11.14 14.22
C VAL A 533 9.94 11.93 14.13
N ASP A 534 9.48 12.50 15.26
CA ASP A 534 8.27 13.31 15.31
C ASP A 534 8.34 14.52 14.37
N ARG A 535 9.51 15.18 14.34
CA ARG A 535 9.78 16.32 13.46
C ARG A 535 9.72 15.92 11.99
N MET A 536 10.34 14.80 11.60
CA MET A 536 10.31 14.33 10.21
C MET A 536 8.90 13.91 9.76
N ILE A 537 8.10 13.33 10.64
CA ILE A 537 6.69 13.03 10.33
C ILE A 537 5.92 14.32 10.03
N ASN A 538 6.07 15.35 10.86
CA ASN A 538 5.38 16.62 10.64
C ASN A 538 5.87 17.30 9.34
N ASP A 539 7.18 17.33 9.09
CA ASP A 539 7.76 17.93 7.90
C ASP A 539 7.29 17.22 6.61
N MET A 540 7.26 15.89 6.62
CA MET A 540 6.70 15.08 5.53
C MET A 540 5.22 15.42 5.26
N LEU A 541 4.41 15.58 6.31
CA LEU A 541 2.98 15.88 6.18
C LEU A 541 2.71 17.32 5.68
N GLU A 542 3.62 18.23 5.97
CA GLU A 542 3.56 19.63 5.52
C GLU A 542 4.16 19.84 4.12
N ALA A 543 4.89 18.87 3.58
CA ALA A 543 5.55 18.97 2.29
C ALA A 543 4.55 19.20 1.15
N ARG A 544 4.84 20.18 0.27
CA ARG A 544 4.00 20.53 -0.87
C ARG A 544 4.62 20.13 -2.22
N SER A 545 5.95 20.14 -2.30
CA SER A 545 6.68 19.69 -3.49
C SER A 545 7.13 18.24 -3.36
N THR A 546 7.29 17.57 -4.49
CA THR A 546 7.79 16.19 -4.57
C THR A 546 9.21 16.05 -4.01
N ASP A 547 10.08 17.04 -4.28
CA ASP A 547 11.48 17.01 -3.81
C ASP A 547 11.54 17.12 -2.29
N HIS A 548 10.85 18.11 -1.69
CA HIS A 548 10.79 18.26 -0.23
C HIS A 548 10.20 17.01 0.45
N PHE A 549 9.12 16.46 -0.09
CA PHE A 549 8.53 15.22 0.42
C PHE A 549 9.52 14.06 0.38
N THR A 550 10.23 13.91 -0.74
CA THR A 550 11.22 12.85 -0.91
C THR A 550 12.38 12.98 0.09
N ASP A 551 12.91 14.19 0.26
CA ASP A 551 13.99 14.46 1.21
C ASP A 551 13.52 14.20 2.66
N SER A 552 12.30 14.63 3.02
CA SER A 552 11.71 14.38 4.36
C SER A 552 11.56 12.89 4.65
N VAL A 553 11.03 12.11 3.69
CA VAL A 553 10.85 10.66 3.87
C VAL A 553 12.20 9.94 3.93
N ARG A 554 13.20 10.34 3.12
CA ARG A 554 14.55 9.76 3.19
C ARG A 554 15.24 10.08 4.51
N ALA A 555 15.13 11.32 4.99
CA ALA A 555 15.63 11.68 6.32
C ALA A 555 14.97 10.87 7.43
N PHE A 556 13.66 10.66 7.33
CA PHE A 556 12.89 9.80 8.23
C PHE A 556 13.35 8.33 8.18
N ASP A 557 13.55 7.77 6.99
CA ASP A 557 14.07 6.41 6.79
C ASP A 557 15.46 6.25 7.46
N ARG A 558 16.37 7.22 7.31
CA ARG A 558 17.67 7.20 7.98
C ARG A 558 17.56 7.15 9.50
N LEU A 559 16.65 7.92 10.08
CA LEU A 559 16.41 7.91 11.53
C LEU A 559 15.88 6.55 11.99
N LEU A 560 14.94 5.95 11.24
CA LEU A 560 14.40 4.64 11.59
C LEU A 560 15.45 3.52 11.47
N VAL A 561 16.26 3.54 10.40
CA VAL A 561 17.37 2.59 10.20
C VAL A 561 18.38 2.73 11.33
N ASN A 562 18.81 3.96 11.67
CA ASN A 562 19.75 4.23 12.76
C ASN A 562 19.20 3.81 14.13
N GLY A 563 17.88 3.86 14.30
CA GLY A 563 17.22 3.45 15.53
C GLY A 563 17.20 1.94 15.77
N HIS A 564 17.45 1.13 14.74
CA HIS A 564 17.41 -0.35 14.83
C HIS A 564 16.15 -0.89 15.53
N TYR A 565 15.00 -0.29 15.26
CA TYR A 565 13.73 -0.65 15.90
C TYR A 565 13.21 -2.01 15.49
N MET A 566 13.63 -2.46 14.31
CA MET A 566 13.30 -3.78 13.77
C MET A 566 14.59 -4.49 13.33
N LEU A 567 14.59 -5.82 13.44
CA LEU A 567 15.49 -6.69 12.71
C LEU A 567 14.87 -6.90 11.32
N PRO A 568 15.43 -6.32 10.25
CA PRO A 568 14.89 -6.49 8.90
C PRO A 568 15.03 -7.94 8.43
N LEU A 569 13.98 -8.49 7.84
CA LEU A 569 14.02 -9.84 7.28
C LEU A 569 14.31 -9.77 5.77
N TYR A 570 13.29 -9.88 4.93
CA TYR A 570 13.48 -10.08 3.50
C TYR A 570 12.31 -9.54 2.68
N HIS A 571 12.53 -9.42 1.38
CA HIS A 571 11.51 -9.12 0.39
C HIS A 571 11.76 -9.90 -0.90
N ARG A 572 10.75 -9.98 -1.75
CA ARG A 572 10.88 -10.50 -3.11
C ARG A 572 11.41 -9.41 -4.04
N GLU A 573 12.21 -9.81 -5.01
CA GLU A 573 12.75 -8.88 -6.01
C GLU A 573 11.68 -8.36 -6.98
N GLY A 574 10.57 -9.09 -7.17
CA GLY A 574 9.53 -8.71 -8.11
C GLY A 574 8.19 -9.37 -7.81
N GLN A 575 7.21 -9.05 -8.65
CA GLN A 575 5.89 -9.67 -8.70
C GLN A 575 5.92 -10.81 -9.71
N TRP A 576 5.49 -11.99 -9.31
CA TRP A 576 5.53 -13.20 -10.12
C TRP A 576 4.14 -13.51 -10.69
N VAL A 577 4.05 -13.57 -12.02
CA VAL A 577 2.81 -13.85 -12.72
C VAL A 577 3.04 -14.95 -13.73
N ALA A 578 2.27 -16.03 -13.64
CA ALA A 578 2.20 -17.02 -14.69
C ALA A 578 0.93 -16.81 -15.51
N ARG A 579 1.05 -16.83 -16.83
CA ARG A 579 -0.08 -16.65 -17.76
C ARG A 579 -0.05 -17.66 -18.90
N TRP A 580 -1.20 -17.95 -19.44
CA TRP A 580 -1.27 -18.61 -20.74
C TRP A 580 -0.79 -17.65 -21.82
N ALA A 581 -0.04 -18.15 -22.80
CA ALA A 581 0.62 -17.35 -23.82
C ALA A 581 -0.36 -16.62 -24.78
N THR A 582 -1.65 -16.94 -24.73
CA THR A 582 -2.71 -16.19 -25.41
C THR A 582 -2.99 -14.84 -24.80
N ILE A 583 -2.65 -14.65 -23.53
CA ILE A 583 -2.81 -13.37 -22.81
C ILE A 583 -1.50 -12.61 -22.92
N GLU A 584 -1.58 -11.37 -23.37
CA GLU A 584 -0.47 -10.44 -23.51
C GLU A 584 -0.65 -9.20 -22.65
N HIS A 585 0.42 -8.46 -22.45
CA HIS A 585 0.44 -7.25 -21.62
C HIS A 585 1.31 -6.17 -22.28
N PRO A 586 1.18 -4.89 -21.85
CA PRO A 586 2.07 -3.82 -22.31
C PRO A 586 3.53 -4.12 -21.98
N ASP A 587 4.46 -3.68 -22.83
CA ASP A 587 5.90 -3.79 -22.62
C ASP A 587 6.36 -2.90 -21.44
N GLU A 588 5.74 -1.75 -21.27
CA GLU A 588 6.04 -0.79 -20.20
C GLU A 588 5.41 -1.26 -18.87
N THR A 589 6.24 -1.41 -17.86
CA THR A 589 5.79 -1.73 -16.50
C THR A 589 5.75 -0.44 -15.66
N PRO A 590 4.57 -0.01 -15.20
CA PRO A 590 4.47 1.18 -14.37
C PRO A 590 5.11 0.99 -12.99
N ILE A 591 5.27 2.08 -12.24
CA ILE A 591 5.94 2.03 -10.94
C ILE A 591 5.27 1.09 -9.93
N TYR A 592 3.97 0.81 -10.09
CA TYR A 592 3.21 -0.14 -9.25
C TYR A 592 3.27 -1.60 -9.73
N GLY A 593 4.03 -1.90 -10.79
CA GLY A 593 4.13 -3.24 -11.35
C GLY A 593 3.00 -3.57 -12.34
N TYR A 594 2.73 -4.87 -12.55
CA TYR A 594 1.73 -5.31 -13.52
C TYR A 594 0.35 -4.70 -13.26
N GLN A 595 -0.40 -4.45 -14.34
CA GLN A 595 -1.76 -3.92 -14.31
C GLN A 595 -2.69 -4.82 -15.13
N LEU A 596 -3.30 -5.84 -14.52
CA LEU A 596 -4.18 -6.80 -15.22
C LEU A 596 -5.28 -6.15 -16.07
N PRO A 597 -5.88 -5.01 -15.65
CA PRO A 597 -6.91 -4.34 -16.44
C PRO A 597 -6.46 -3.83 -17.83
N THR A 598 -5.15 -3.75 -18.07
CA THR A 598 -4.57 -3.29 -19.36
C THR A 598 -4.17 -4.45 -20.29
N TRP A 599 -4.30 -5.70 -19.85
CA TRP A 599 -3.92 -6.89 -20.59
C TRP A 599 -4.97 -7.26 -21.64
N TRP A 600 -4.60 -8.09 -22.63
CA TRP A 600 -5.49 -8.46 -23.74
C TRP A 600 -5.27 -9.89 -24.20
N ASP A 601 -6.26 -10.41 -24.93
CA ASP A 601 -6.17 -11.68 -25.65
C ASP A 601 -5.60 -11.41 -27.06
N GLN A 602 -4.37 -11.89 -27.33
CA GLN A 602 -3.74 -11.71 -28.65
C GLN A 602 -4.43 -12.51 -29.76
N THR A 603 -5.31 -13.44 -29.44
CA THR A 603 -6.05 -14.24 -30.40
C THR A 603 -7.37 -13.60 -30.82
N ALA A 604 -7.76 -12.47 -30.20
CA ALA A 604 -8.97 -11.72 -30.53
C ALA A 604 -8.94 -11.26 -32.00
N GLN A 605 -9.98 -11.58 -32.74
CA GLN A 605 -10.07 -11.34 -34.21
C GLN A 605 -10.85 -10.05 -34.53
#